data_05bb45be778d1b379ee351ace3a1a779
#
_entry.id   05bb45be778d1b379ee351ace3a1a779
#
_cell.length_a   1.000
_cell.length_b   1.000
_cell.length_c   1.000
_cell.angle_alpha   90.00
_cell.angle_beta   90.00
_cell.angle_gamma   90.00
#
_symmetry.space_group_name_H-M   'P 1'
#
loop_
_entity.id
_entity.type
_entity.pdbx_description
1 polymer ?
#
loop_
_entity_poly.entity_id
_entity_poly.type
_entity_poly.pdbx_seq_one_letter_code
_entity_poly.pdbx_strand_id
1 'polypeptide(L)'
;YIHASRYGDAHYGSSHITWFRQPKESLIRGKTVYILDDILDEGHTIAEIKRFLMNAEAKECKVAVMVNKEIGKEKPIYADHVGVNAPNHFLFGFGMDIFDVNRNLQEIYIYNNN
;
A
#
# COMPACT_ATOMS: atom_id res chain seq x y z
N TYR A 1 -4.37 -10.07 8.89
CA TYR A 1 -3.40 -8.97 8.96
C TYR A 1 -2.09 -9.37 8.30
N ILE A 2 -1.61 -8.53 7.42
CA ILE A 2 -0.33 -8.68 6.74
C ILE A 2 0.58 -7.56 7.23
N HIS A 3 1.85 -7.87 7.44
CA HIS A 3 2.86 -6.86 7.69
C HIS A 3 4.03 -7.09 6.74
N ALA A 4 4.16 -6.21 5.78
CA ALA A 4 5.23 -6.22 4.80
C ALA A 4 5.80 -4.81 4.65
N SER A 5 7.08 -4.70 4.45
CA SER A 5 7.78 -3.44 4.20
C SER A 5 8.70 -3.60 3.01
N ARG A 6 8.82 -2.53 2.23
CA ARG A 6 9.79 -2.46 1.15
C ARG A 6 11.07 -1.82 1.67
N TYR A 7 12.12 -2.62 1.75
CA TYR A 7 13.47 -2.11 1.89
C TYR A 7 14.14 -2.16 0.52
N GLY A 8 14.42 -1.02 -0.06
CA GLY A 8 15.21 -0.90 -1.26
C GLY A 8 16.31 0.10 -1.01
N ASP A 9 17.56 -0.36 -1.03
CA ASP A 9 18.67 0.53 -1.31
C ASP A 9 18.49 1.05 -2.73
N ALA A 10 18.47 2.37 -2.88
CA ALA A 10 18.24 3.08 -4.15
C ALA A 10 19.31 2.78 -5.23
N HIS A 11 20.27 1.88 -4.95
CA HIS A 11 21.40 1.60 -5.82
C HIS A 11 21.33 0.29 -6.61
N TYR A 12 20.39 -0.62 -6.31
CA TYR A 12 20.25 -1.87 -7.05
C TYR A 12 18.77 -2.14 -7.32
N GLY A 13 18.39 -2.22 -8.59
CA GLY A 13 17.01 -2.31 -9.10
C GLY A 13 16.21 -3.58 -8.75
N SER A 14 16.46 -4.21 -7.63
CA SER A 14 15.67 -5.31 -7.10
C SER A 14 15.03 -4.90 -5.78
N SER A 15 13.80 -4.41 -5.87
CA SER A 15 12.98 -4.15 -4.70
C SER A 15 12.35 -5.46 -4.22
N HIS A 16 12.91 -6.04 -3.17
CA HIS A 16 12.27 -7.15 -2.49
C HIS A 16 11.41 -6.65 -1.33
N ILE A 17 10.22 -7.25 -1.18
CA ILE A 17 9.41 -7.05 0.02
C ILE A 17 9.99 -7.91 1.14
N THR A 18 10.17 -7.30 2.29
CA THR A 18 10.41 -8.02 3.53
C THR A 18 9.07 -8.29 4.21
N TRP A 19 8.73 -9.56 4.34
CA TRP A 19 7.53 -10.01 5.03
C TRP A 19 7.82 -10.19 6.51
N PHE A 20 7.13 -9.41 7.34
CA PHE A 20 7.12 -9.62 8.79
C PHE A 20 6.02 -10.58 9.21
N ARG A 21 4.89 -10.56 8.49
CA ARG A 21 3.78 -11.49 8.69
C ARG A 21 3.11 -11.80 7.37
N GLN A 22 3.23 -13.02 6.93
CA GLN A 22 2.67 -13.53 5.69
C GLN A 22 1.38 -14.32 5.97
N PRO A 23 0.32 -14.19 5.17
CA PRO A 23 -0.87 -14.99 5.34
C PRO A 23 -0.63 -16.44 4.92
N LYS A 24 -1.37 -17.37 5.54
CA LYS A 24 -1.32 -18.78 5.14
C LYS A 24 -2.00 -18.98 3.77
N GLU A 25 -1.37 -19.69 2.87
CA GLU A 25 -1.91 -19.97 1.54
C GLU A 25 -3.29 -20.66 1.59
N SER A 26 -3.53 -21.53 2.58
CA SER A 26 -4.81 -22.20 2.78
C SER A 26 -5.98 -21.23 3.04
N LEU A 27 -5.69 -20.02 3.51
CA LEU A 27 -6.69 -18.97 3.71
C LEU A 27 -6.94 -18.13 2.45
N ILE A 28 -6.10 -18.28 1.42
CA ILE A 28 -6.12 -17.49 0.19
C ILE A 28 -6.71 -18.29 -0.97
N ARG A 29 -6.32 -19.55 -1.11
CA ARG A 29 -6.65 -20.40 -2.25
C ARG A 29 -8.15 -20.42 -2.55
N GLY A 30 -8.51 -20.11 -3.79
CA GLY A 30 -9.87 -20.11 -4.30
C GLY A 30 -10.77 -19.00 -3.75
N LYS A 31 -10.23 -18.04 -3.01
CA LYS A 31 -11.01 -16.96 -2.41
C LYS A 31 -10.79 -15.64 -3.10
N THR A 32 -11.80 -14.78 -3.04
CA THR A 32 -11.65 -13.35 -3.35
C THR A 32 -11.00 -12.66 -2.16
N VAL A 33 -9.88 -12.01 -2.40
CA VAL A 33 -9.07 -11.34 -1.39
C VAL A 33 -9.07 -9.83 -1.65
N TYR A 34 -9.32 -9.05 -0.62
CA TYR A 34 -9.17 -7.60 -0.65
C TYR A 34 -7.89 -7.19 0.06
N ILE A 35 -7.06 -6.40 -0.61
CA ILE A 35 -5.96 -5.66 0.01
C ILE A 35 -6.54 -4.32 0.43
N LEU A 36 -6.51 -4.04 1.74
CA LEU A 36 -6.93 -2.76 2.31
C LEU A 36 -5.69 -2.03 2.81
N ASP A 37 -5.51 -0.82 2.36
CA ASP A 37 -4.39 0.03 2.78
C ASP A 37 -4.85 1.48 2.98
N ASP A 38 -4.09 2.25 3.72
CA ASP A 38 -4.37 3.65 3.95
C ASP A 38 -4.05 4.51 2.72
N ILE A 39 -2.91 4.25 2.08
CA ILE A 39 -2.44 5.05 0.95
C ILE A 39 -1.81 4.20 -0.16
N LEU A 40 -2.17 4.50 -1.39
CA LEU A 40 -1.47 4.05 -2.59
C LEU A 40 -0.54 5.17 -3.07
N ASP A 41 0.74 5.04 -2.74
CA ASP A 41 1.79 5.97 -3.17
C ASP A 41 2.37 5.52 -4.53
N GLU A 42 3.54 4.97 -4.58
CA GLU A 42 4.14 4.43 -5.82
C GLU A 42 3.53 3.09 -6.26
N GLY A 43 2.98 2.33 -5.33
CA GLY A 43 2.24 1.09 -5.58
C GLY A 43 3.09 -0.18 -5.65
N HIS A 44 4.39 -0.11 -5.45
CA HIS A 44 5.27 -1.28 -5.56
C HIS A 44 4.98 -2.34 -4.50
N THR A 45 4.77 -1.94 -3.25
CA THR A 45 4.45 -2.88 -2.16
C THR A 45 3.12 -3.59 -2.41
N ILE A 46 2.08 -2.85 -2.78
CA ILE A 46 0.76 -3.43 -3.06
C ILE A 46 0.81 -4.35 -4.28
N ALA A 47 1.57 -3.98 -5.32
CA ALA A 47 1.77 -4.82 -6.50
C ALA A 47 2.42 -6.17 -6.15
N GLU A 48 3.44 -6.17 -5.31
CA GLU A 48 4.10 -7.39 -4.84
C GLU A 48 3.18 -8.25 -3.96
N ILE A 49 2.40 -7.64 -3.08
CA ILE A 49 1.40 -8.34 -2.27
C ILE A 49 0.36 -9.00 -3.17
N LYS A 50 -0.17 -8.28 -4.16
CA LYS A 50 -1.13 -8.84 -5.12
C LYS A 50 -0.53 -10.00 -5.90
N ARG A 51 0.70 -9.88 -6.35
CA ARG A 51 1.41 -10.97 -7.04
C ARG A 51 1.53 -12.21 -6.15
N PHE A 52 1.91 -12.04 -4.89
CA PHE A 52 1.98 -13.13 -3.93
C PHE A 52 0.61 -13.83 -3.76
N LEU A 53 -0.46 -13.05 -3.59
CA LEU A 53 -1.82 -13.58 -3.42
C LEU A 53 -2.30 -14.35 -4.65
N MET A 54 -2.01 -13.85 -5.85
CA MET A 54 -2.37 -14.55 -7.08
C MET A 54 -1.54 -15.80 -7.29
N ASN A 55 -0.26 -15.82 -6.92
CA ASN A 55 0.60 -17.00 -6.94
C ASN A 55 0.14 -18.05 -5.91
N ALA A 56 -0.49 -17.64 -4.82
CA ALA A 56 -1.14 -18.51 -3.83
C ALA A 56 -2.54 -18.98 -4.26
N GLU A 57 -2.86 -18.80 -5.53
CA GLU A 57 -4.11 -19.24 -6.17
C GLU A 57 -5.38 -18.58 -5.61
N ALA A 58 -5.30 -17.30 -5.24
CA ALA A 58 -6.48 -16.50 -4.99
C ALA A 58 -7.38 -16.50 -6.24
N LYS A 59 -8.69 -16.62 -6.05
CA LYS A 59 -9.66 -16.52 -7.15
C LYS A 59 -9.64 -15.13 -7.77
N GLU A 60 -9.57 -14.13 -6.94
CA GLU A 60 -9.55 -12.71 -7.31
C GLU A 60 -8.87 -11.90 -6.23
N CYS A 61 -8.15 -10.85 -6.63
CA CYS A 61 -7.55 -9.92 -5.70
C CYS A 61 -7.91 -8.50 -6.08
N LYS A 62 -8.57 -7.80 -5.18
CA LYS A 62 -8.96 -6.40 -5.31
C LYS A 62 -8.22 -5.52 -4.32
N VAL A 63 -8.01 -4.28 -4.68
CA VAL A 63 -7.29 -3.28 -3.89
C VAL A 63 -8.22 -2.13 -3.55
N ALA A 64 -8.32 -1.83 -2.28
CA ALA A 64 -9.05 -0.67 -1.78
C ALA A 64 -8.14 0.17 -0.89
N VAL A 65 -8.06 1.45 -1.18
CA VAL A 65 -7.23 2.40 -0.42
C VAL A 65 -8.07 3.60 0.00
N MET A 66 -7.71 4.16 1.14
CA MET A 66 -8.32 5.39 1.61
C MET A 66 -7.87 6.57 0.73
N VAL A 67 -6.59 6.65 0.43
CA VAL A 67 -5.98 7.72 -0.36
C VAL A 67 -5.21 7.15 -1.54
N ASN A 68 -5.45 7.70 -2.74
CA ASN A 68 -4.59 7.51 -3.89
C ASN A 68 -3.78 8.78 -4.12
N LYS A 69 -2.47 8.69 -4.01
CA LYS A 69 -1.59 9.82 -4.28
C LYS A 69 -1.35 9.97 -5.79
N GLU A 70 -1.57 11.15 -6.32
CA GLU A 70 -1.34 11.47 -7.73
C GLU A 70 0.13 11.86 -7.95
N ILE A 71 0.96 10.90 -8.33
CA ILE A 71 2.42 11.08 -8.42
C ILE A 71 2.91 11.55 -9.79
N GLY A 72 2.01 11.73 -10.76
CA GLY A 72 2.34 12.23 -12.10
C GLY A 72 3.07 11.23 -13.01
N LYS A 73 3.09 9.94 -12.64
CA LYS A 73 3.66 8.85 -13.44
C LYS A 73 2.81 7.59 -13.30
N GLU A 74 2.98 6.65 -14.21
CA GLU A 74 2.31 5.35 -14.13
C GLU A 74 2.75 4.57 -12.90
N LYS A 75 1.81 3.82 -12.34
CA LYS A 75 2.04 2.91 -11.21
C LYS A 75 1.99 1.46 -11.67
N PRO A 76 2.70 0.54 -11.01
CA PRO A 76 2.64 -0.89 -11.31
C PRO A 76 1.28 -1.51 -10.97
N ILE A 77 0.46 -0.81 -10.21
CA ILE A 77 -0.88 -1.24 -9.82
C ILE A 77 -1.78 -0.02 -9.59
N TYR A 78 -3.07 -0.20 -9.83
CA TYR A 78 -4.11 0.77 -9.50
C TYR A 78 -5.11 0.15 -8.54
N ALA A 79 -5.68 0.97 -7.65
CA ALA A 79 -6.71 0.52 -6.74
C ALA A 79 -8.06 0.39 -7.46
N ASP A 80 -8.82 -0.65 -7.10
CA ASP A 80 -10.19 -0.84 -7.57
C ASP A 80 -11.16 0.13 -6.88
N HIS A 81 -10.86 0.47 -5.64
CA HIS A 81 -11.66 1.39 -4.82
C HIS A 81 -10.76 2.43 -4.17
N VAL A 82 -11.10 3.70 -4.33
CA VAL A 82 -10.36 4.85 -3.80
C VAL A 82 -11.30 5.74 -3.01
N GLY A 83 -10.93 6.08 -1.79
CA GLY A 83 -11.68 7.03 -0.98
C GLY A 83 -11.51 8.46 -1.50
N VAL A 84 -10.28 8.94 -1.56
CA VAL A 84 -9.94 10.27 -2.07
C VAL A 84 -8.63 10.23 -2.86
N ASN A 85 -8.50 11.13 -3.85
CA ASN A 85 -7.23 11.40 -4.50
C ASN A 85 -6.53 12.58 -3.81
N ALA A 86 -5.22 12.51 -3.70
CA ALA A 86 -4.40 13.52 -3.07
C ALA A 86 -3.18 13.88 -3.92
N PRO A 87 -2.66 15.11 -3.82
CA PRO A 87 -1.49 15.54 -4.56
C PRO A 87 -0.22 14.81 -4.08
N ASN A 88 0.85 14.91 -4.87
CA ASN A 88 2.12 14.28 -4.57
C ASN A 88 2.89 15.03 -3.46
N HIS A 89 2.41 14.92 -2.23
CA HIS A 89 3.03 15.46 -1.03
C HIS A 89 3.12 14.38 0.04
N PHE A 90 3.92 14.60 1.05
CA PHE A 90 3.91 13.75 2.23
C PHE A 90 2.62 14.03 3.01
N LEU A 91 1.83 12.98 3.22
CA LEU A 91 0.52 13.07 3.89
C LEU A 91 0.60 12.40 5.26
N PHE A 92 -0.11 12.97 6.23
CA PHE A 92 -0.20 12.42 7.58
C PHE A 92 -1.57 12.69 8.21
N GLY A 93 -1.85 12.08 9.35
CA GLY A 93 -3.15 12.14 10.02
C GLY A 93 -4.11 11.06 9.54
N PHE A 94 -5.23 10.94 10.18
CA PHE A 94 -6.25 9.93 9.91
C PHE A 94 -5.71 8.49 9.85
N GLY A 95 -4.80 8.15 10.79
CA GLY A 95 -4.11 6.87 10.87
C GLY A 95 -2.69 6.86 10.27
N MET A 96 -2.37 7.78 9.35
CA MET A 96 -1.04 7.92 8.78
C MET A 96 -0.13 8.74 9.71
N ASP A 97 1.11 8.31 9.84
CA ASP A 97 2.07 8.97 10.73
C ASP A 97 2.90 10.05 10.03
N ILE A 98 3.43 10.95 10.86
CA ILE A 98 4.60 11.76 10.55
C ILE A 98 5.59 11.57 11.71
N PHE A 99 6.79 11.05 11.41
CA PHE A 99 7.81 10.73 12.43
C PHE A 99 7.27 9.85 13.58
N ASP A 100 6.47 8.82 13.25
CA ASP A 100 5.79 7.87 14.16
C ASP A 100 4.76 8.50 15.11
N VAL A 101 4.33 9.75 14.85
CA VAL A 101 3.33 10.47 15.63
C VAL A 101 2.20 11.01 14.76
N ASN A 102 1.22 11.64 15.38
CA ASN A 102 0.08 12.31 14.72
C ASN A 102 -0.89 11.40 13.96
N ARG A 103 -0.89 10.09 14.21
CA ARG A 103 -1.87 9.16 13.63
C ARG A 103 -3.31 9.42 14.08
N ASN A 104 -3.48 10.06 15.23
CA ASN A 104 -4.77 10.33 15.89
C ASN A 104 -5.51 11.56 15.33
N LEU A 105 -4.92 12.32 14.43
CA LEU A 105 -5.57 13.47 13.82
C LEU A 105 -6.78 13.03 13.00
N GLN A 106 -7.87 13.79 13.08
CA GLN A 106 -9.13 13.45 12.44
C GLN A 106 -9.21 13.82 10.96
N GLU A 107 -8.20 14.51 10.45
CA GLU A 107 -8.09 14.95 9.07
C GLU A 107 -6.75 14.49 8.48
N ILE A 108 -6.66 14.54 7.15
CA ILE A 108 -5.44 14.29 6.41
C ILE A 108 -4.76 15.64 6.13
N TYR A 109 -3.49 15.74 6.49
CA TYR A 109 -2.70 16.94 6.35
C TYR A 109 -1.55 16.73 5.35
N ILE A 110 -1.14 17.80 4.71
CA ILE A 110 0.06 17.85 3.86
C ILE A 110 1.21 18.36 4.71
N TYR A 111 2.32 17.61 4.72
CA TYR A 111 3.56 18.09 5.32
C TYR A 111 4.29 19.03 4.36
N ASN A 112 4.40 20.30 4.74
CA ASN A 112 5.19 21.31 4.03
C ASN A 112 6.51 21.51 4.76
N ASN A 113 7.58 21.06 4.14
CA ASN A 113 8.92 21.32 4.63
C ASN A 113 9.40 22.67 4.04
N ASN A 114 9.03 23.71 4.73
CA ASN A 114 9.51 25.06 4.37
C ASN A 114 10.84 25.34 5.08
#